data_7e216e6e7b139e73603e0c980c0cdbe8
#
_entry.id   7e216e6e7b139e73603e0c980c0cdbe8
#
_cell.length_a   1.000
_cell.length_b   1.000
_cell.length_c   1.000
_cell.angle_alpha   90.00
_cell.angle_beta   90.00
_cell.angle_gamma   90.00
#
_symmetry.space_group_name_H-M   'P 1'
#
loop_
_entity.id
_entity.type
_entity.pdbx_description
1 polymer ?
#
loop_
_entity_poly.entity_id
_entity_poly.type
_entity_poly.pdbx_seq_one_letter_code
_entity_poly.pdbx_strand_id
1 'polypeptide(L)'
;MISSYVKVLDESMSAFRPRTTKTGGLPNLTWMIRKPEPLGTEFKTVCCSITGVMIFMEIQRGKDGMKEIKYNREFGATAGCTIRLAERSSQELYSTKDIVVGDAWFGSVIAAGQLAAEGKDCCLQVKTNSGFYPKQFIMDALENAPGGVNIILKGNKFAFFLNCND
;
A
#
# COMPACT_ATOMS: atom_id res chain seq x y z
N MET A 1 -12.42 -18.41 11.98
CA MET A 1 -12.85 -16.99 11.83
C MET A 1 -12.75 -16.68 10.35
N ILE A 2 -13.84 -16.29 9.69
CA ILE A 2 -13.82 -15.96 8.27
C ILE A 2 -13.27 -14.54 8.14
N SER A 3 -12.15 -14.36 7.45
CA SER A 3 -11.58 -13.04 7.16
C SER A 3 -12.49 -12.29 6.17
N SER A 4 -12.59 -10.97 6.31
CA SER A 4 -13.26 -10.13 5.31
C SER A 4 -12.60 -10.25 3.95
N TYR A 5 -13.36 -10.13 2.89
CA TYR A 5 -12.81 -9.98 1.53
C TYR A 5 -12.09 -8.64 1.32
N VAL A 6 -12.27 -7.66 2.19
CA VAL A 6 -11.54 -6.39 2.16
C VAL A 6 -10.31 -6.47 3.05
N LYS A 7 -9.14 -6.30 2.46
CA LYS A 7 -7.82 -6.31 3.08
C LYS A 7 -7.26 -4.89 3.13
N VAL A 8 -6.91 -4.41 4.31
CA VAL A 8 -6.36 -3.06 4.49
C VAL A 8 -4.85 -3.16 4.68
N LEU A 9 -4.11 -2.46 3.85
CA LEU A 9 -2.66 -2.31 3.95
C LEU A 9 -2.31 -1.07 4.74
N ASP A 10 -1.41 -1.21 5.71
CA ASP A 10 -0.92 -0.08 6.50
C ASP A 10 0.52 -0.34 6.99
N GLU A 11 1.13 0.69 7.54
CA GLU A 11 2.43 0.59 8.19
C GLU A 11 2.29 0.61 9.70
N SER A 12 2.96 -0.30 10.36
CA SER A 12 3.08 -0.32 11.81
C SER A 12 4.55 -0.28 12.24
N MET A 13 4.78 0.06 13.48
CA MET A 13 6.11 0.21 14.04
C MET A 13 6.16 -0.41 15.43
N SER A 14 7.12 -1.31 15.64
CA SER A 14 7.47 -1.76 16.98
C SER A 14 8.52 -0.83 17.55
N ALA A 15 8.12 0.00 18.50
CA ALA A 15 9.01 0.94 19.15
C ALA A 15 10.15 0.24 19.88
N PHE A 16 11.34 0.81 19.80
CA PHE A 16 12.52 0.30 20.47
C PHE A 16 13.20 1.38 21.30
N ARG A 17 13.35 1.12 22.59
CA ARG A 17 14.03 2.01 23.54
C ARG A 17 15.26 1.32 24.12
N PRO A 18 16.43 1.46 23.49
CA PRO A 18 17.65 0.84 23.99
C PRO A 18 18.07 1.46 25.32
N ARG A 19 18.53 0.63 26.26
CA ARG A 19 19.01 1.12 27.57
C ARG A 19 20.49 1.51 27.58
N THR A 20 21.28 0.92 26.70
CA THR A 20 22.75 1.00 26.78
C THR A 20 23.40 1.67 25.58
N THR A 21 22.82 1.56 24.38
CA THR A 21 23.36 2.14 23.16
C THR A 21 22.25 2.75 22.32
N LYS A 22 22.60 3.65 21.39
CA LYS A 22 21.62 4.34 20.53
C LYS A 22 20.72 3.36 19.73
N THR A 23 21.25 2.22 19.34
CA THR A 23 20.53 1.22 18.55
C THR A 23 20.34 -0.11 19.29
N GLY A 24 20.93 -0.27 20.49
CA GLY A 24 20.92 -1.52 21.24
C GLY A 24 21.47 -2.73 20.47
N GLY A 25 22.23 -2.51 19.39
CA GLY A 25 22.78 -3.56 18.54
C GLY A 25 21.77 -4.19 17.58
N LEU A 26 20.51 -3.72 17.52
CA LEU A 26 19.54 -4.25 16.58
C LEU A 26 19.79 -3.70 15.16
N PRO A 27 19.75 -4.54 14.14
CA PRO A 27 19.88 -4.12 12.76
C PRO A 27 18.58 -3.49 12.25
N ASN A 28 18.69 -2.68 11.19
CA ASN A 28 17.55 -2.18 10.40
C ASN A 28 16.48 -1.41 11.19
N LEU A 29 16.90 -0.66 12.21
CA LEU A 29 16.02 0.26 12.89
C LEU A 29 15.70 1.46 11.99
N THR A 30 14.44 1.82 11.94
CA THR A 30 13.91 2.96 11.18
C THR A 30 13.60 4.11 12.13
N TRP A 31 13.87 5.34 11.68
CA TRP A 31 13.49 6.55 12.40
C TRP A 31 12.34 7.24 11.67
N MET A 32 11.15 7.25 12.29
CA MET A 32 9.95 7.89 11.75
C MET A 32 9.48 9.03 12.65
N ILE A 33 9.87 10.23 12.33
CA ILE A 33 9.60 11.45 13.11
C ILE A 33 8.09 11.66 13.42
N ARG A 34 7.20 11.25 12.51
CA ARG A 34 5.74 11.41 12.66
C ARG A 34 5.10 10.44 13.64
N LYS A 35 5.82 9.41 14.09
CA LYS A 35 5.30 8.44 15.06
C LYS A 35 5.63 8.90 16.48
N PRO A 36 4.75 8.66 17.47
CA PRO A 36 5.01 9.03 18.88
C PRO A 36 6.29 8.43 19.43
N GLU A 37 6.62 7.21 19.02
CA GLU A 37 7.88 6.53 19.30
C GLU A 37 8.64 6.36 17.98
N PRO A 38 9.53 7.30 17.64
CA PRO A 38 10.08 7.40 16.29
C PRO A 38 11.10 6.33 15.92
N LEU A 39 11.76 5.71 16.92
CA LEU A 39 12.78 4.69 16.70
C LEU A 39 12.19 3.30 16.88
N GLY A 40 12.33 2.43 15.88
CA GLY A 40 11.85 1.06 15.99
C GLY A 40 12.00 0.25 14.72
N THR A 41 11.43 -0.94 14.73
CA THR A 41 11.34 -1.80 13.55
C THR A 41 10.05 -1.51 12.81
N GLU A 42 10.15 -1.20 11.54
CA GLU A 42 9.01 -0.95 10.66
C GLU A 42 8.46 -2.25 10.09
N PHE A 43 7.15 -2.35 10.08
CA PHE A 43 6.39 -3.43 9.43
C PHE A 43 5.44 -2.84 8.40
N LYS A 44 5.29 -3.56 7.29
CA LYS A 44 4.15 -3.38 6.40
C LYS A 44 3.16 -4.50 6.68
N THR A 45 1.92 -4.15 6.93
CA THR A 45 0.91 -5.05 7.48
C THR A 45 -0.30 -5.12 6.58
N VAL A 46 -0.99 -6.24 6.64
CA VAL A 46 -2.33 -6.42 6.07
C VAL A 46 -3.28 -6.89 7.14
N CYS A 47 -4.39 -6.20 7.26
CA CYS A 47 -5.42 -6.45 8.27
C CYS A 47 -6.78 -6.75 7.62
N CYS A 48 -7.59 -7.50 8.35
CA CYS A 48 -9.00 -7.68 8.03
C CYS A 48 -9.77 -6.39 8.33
N SER A 49 -10.52 -5.84 7.36
CA SER A 49 -11.24 -4.57 7.54
C SER A 49 -12.37 -4.63 8.58
N ILE A 50 -12.94 -5.81 8.82
CA ILE A 50 -14.05 -5.97 9.78
C ILE A 50 -13.55 -6.19 11.20
N THR A 51 -12.58 -7.08 11.37
CA THR A 51 -12.10 -7.48 12.70
C THR A 51 -10.92 -6.68 13.19
N GLY A 52 -10.21 -5.95 12.31
CA GLY A 52 -8.94 -5.31 12.62
C GLY A 52 -7.79 -6.29 12.89
N VAL A 53 -8.02 -7.59 12.78
CA VAL A 53 -6.99 -8.59 13.02
C VAL A 53 -5.94 -8.51 11.93
N MET A 54 -4.67 -8.44 12.33
CA MET A 54 -3.54 -8.52 11.43
C MET A 54 -3.43 -9.93 10.86
N ILE A 55 -3.50 -10.03 9.53
CA ILE A 55 -3.43 -11.30 8.79
C ILE A 55 -1.98 -11.67 8.50
N PHE A 56 -1.21 -10.67 8.09
CA PHE A 56 0.20 -10.86 7.76
C PHE A 56 1.00 -9.57 8.00
N MET A 57 2.30 -9.72 8.27
CA MET A 57 3.24 -8.61 8.37
C MET A 57 4.53 -8.93 7.65
N GLU A 58 5.11 -7.92 7.02
CA GLU A 58 6.44 -7.96 6.41
C GLU A 58 7.38 -7.02 7.14
N ILE A 59 8.46 -7.55 7.68
CA ILE A 59 9.48 -6.77 8.37
C ILE A 59 10.33 -6.03 7.34
N GLN A 60 10.50 -4.72 7.51
CA GLN A 60 11.39 -3.92 6.68
C GLN A 60 12.83 -4.10 7.16
N ARG A 61 13.68 -4.65 6.30
CA ARG A 61 15.07 -5.02 6.60
C ARG A 61 16.09 -4.06 6.00
N GLY A 62 15.69 -2.82 5.76
CA GLY A 62 16.52 -1.83 5.07
C GLY A 62 16.68 -2.12 3.57
N LYS A 63 17.32 -1.19 2.85
CA LYS A 63 17.41 -1.22 1.38
C LYS A 63 18.06 -2.50 0.86
N ASP A 64 19.17 -2.91 1.45
CA ASP A 64 19.91 -4.09 0.98
C ASP A 64 19.19 -5.39 1.31
N GLY A 65 18.63 -5.50 2.52
CA GLY A 65 17.85 -6.67 2.94
C GLY A 65 16.53 -6.87 2.19
N MET A 66 16.02 -5.81 1.56
CA MET A 66 14.77 -5.87 0.76
C MET A 66 15.02 -6.03 -0.74
N LYS A 67 16.26 -5.87 -1.24
CA LYS A 67 16.56 -5.81 -2.67
C LYS A 67 16.19 -7.09 -3.41
N GLU A 68 16.48 -8.24 -2.82
CA GLU A 68 16.31 -9.56 -3.44
C GLU A 68 14.94 -10.21 -3.14
N ILE A 69 14.05 -9.49 -2.48
CA ILE A 69 12.72 -10.02 -2.17
C ILE A 69 11.87 -10.03 -3.44
N LYS A 70 11.03 -11.07 -3.55
CA LYS A 70 10.11 -11.30 -4.68
C LYS A 70 9.42 -10.00 -5.11
N TYR A 71 9.37 -9.75 -6.38
CA TYR A 71 8.77 -8.58 -7.04
C TYR A 71 9.53 -7.25 -6.91
N ASN A 72 10.49 -7.10 -5.98
CA ASN A 72 11.19 -5.83 -5.83
C ASN A 72 12.09 -5.47 -7.03
N ARG A 73 12.71 -6.46 -7.67
CA ARG A 73 13.51 -6.23 -8.88
C ARG A 73 12.65 -5.83 -10.08
N GLU A 74 11.46 -6.38 -10.19
CA GLU A 74 10.57 -6.22 -11.34
C GLU A 74 9.70 -4.95 -11.22
N PHE A 75 9.09 -4.73 -10.05
CA PHE A 75 8.09 -3.68 -9.86
C PHE A 75 8.55 -2.55 -8.93
N GLY A 76 9.74 -2.66 -8.35
CA GLY A 76 10.23 -1.75 -7.32
C GLY A 76 9.72 -2.09 -5.92
N ALA A 77 10.35 -1.48 -4.90
CA ALA A 77 10.13 -1.86 -3.51
C ALA A 77 8.68 -1.66 -3.02
N THR A 78 8.07 -0.54 -3.39
CA THR A 78 6.70 -0.19 -2.95
C THR A 78 5.65 -1.09 -3.61
N ALA A 79 5.64 -1.17 -4.94
CA ALA A 79 4.69 -2.01 -5.66
C ALA A 79 4.91 -3.49 -5.33
N GLY A 80 6.17 -3.94 -5.26
CA GLY A 80 6.51 -5.30 -4.87
C GLY A 80 6.00 -5.67 -3.46
N CYS A 81 6.09 -4.75 -2.50
CA CYS A 81 5.54 -4.96 -1.16
C CYS A 81 4.02 -5.09 -1.19
N THR A 82 3.32 -4.19 -1.89
CA THR A 82 1.86 -4.22 -2.04
C THR A 82 1.37 -5.55 -2.62
N ILE A 83 2.02 -6.02 -3.68
CA ILE A 83 1.70 -7.29 -4.33
C ILE A 83 1.91 -8.47 -3.38
N ARG A 84 3.05 -8.52 -2.67
CA ARG A 84 3.33 -9.61 -1.71
C ARG A 84 2.33 -9.65 -0.55
N LEU A 85 1.97 -8.50 0.00
CA LEU A 85 0.98 -8.43 1.08
C LEU A 85 -0.39 -8.91 0.60
N ALA A 86 -0.81 -8.51 -0.60
CA ALA A 86 -2.03 -8.98 -1.22
C ALA A 86 -2.01 -10.49 -1.50
N GLU A 87 -0.90 -11.01 -2.02
CA GLU A 87 -0.70 -12.44 -2.27
C GLU A 87 -0.80 -13.25 -0.98
N ARG A 88 -0.11 -12.81 0.09
CA ARG A 88 -0.10 -13.49 1.40
C ARG A 88 -1.44 -13.45 2.11
N SER A 89 -2.22 -12.40 1.93
CA SER A 89 -3.54 -12.29 2.54
C SER A 89 -4.62 -13.14 1.85
N SER A 90 -4.39 -13.54 0.61
CA SER A 90 -5.32 -14.36 -0.19
C SER A 90 -5.17 -15.88 0.02
N GLN A 91 -4.26 -16.32 0.87
CA GLN A 91 -4.02 -17.75 1.15
C GLN A 91 -5.14 -18.43 1.96
N GLU A 92 -6.19 -17.72 2.33
CA GLU A 92 -7.35 -18.32 2.98
C GLU A 92 -8.31 -18.95 1.97
N LEU A 93 -8.69 -20.18 2.23
CA LEU A 93 -9.43 -21.12 1.37
C LEU A 93 -10.81 -20.64 0.83
N TYR A 94 -11.26 -19.43 1.14
CA TYR A 94 -12.65 -19.02 0.89
C TYR A 94 -12.83 -17.64 0.24
N SER A 95 -11.75 -16.94 -0.15
CA SER A 95 -11.91 -15.62 -0.77
C SER A 95 -11.94 -15.72 -2.29
N THR A 96 -13.11 -15.51 -2.88
CA THR A 96 -13.30 -15.52 -4.34
C THR A 96 -12.95 -14.17 -4.99
N LYS A 97 -12.91 -13.09 -4.23
CA LYS A 97 -12.50 -11.73 -4.67
C LYS A 97 -12.02 -10.91 -3.48
N ASP A 98 -10.72 -10.75 -3.37
CA ASP A 98 -10.17 -9.82 -2.40
C ASP A 98 -10.15 -8.39 -2.96
N ILE A 99 -10.53 -7.42 -2.11
CA ILE A 99 -10.35 -5.99 -2.38
C ILE A 99 -9.20 -5.51 -1.50
N VAL A 100 -8.15 -5.01 -2.13
CA VAL A 100 -6.98 -4.48 -1.44
C VAL A 100 -7.10 -2.97 -1.31
N VAL A 101 -7.07 -2.46 -0.08
CA VAL A 101 -7.15 -1.01 0.21
C VAL A 101 -5.83 -0.56 0.80
N GLY A 102 -5.28 0.54 0.31
CA GLY A 102 -4.00 1.07 0.81
C GLY A 102 -3.85 2.57 0.57
N ASP A 103 -3.06 3.20 1.43
CA ASP A 103 -2.72 4.61 1.33
C ASP A 103 -1.72 4.92 0.20
N ALA A 104 -1.27 6.17 0.13
CA ALA A 104 -0.36 6.66 -0.90
C ALA A 104 1.06 6.05 -0.86
N TRP A 105 1.43 5.32 0.20
CA TRP A 105 2.67 4.56 0.21
C TRP A 105 2.53 3.26 -0.59
N PHE A 106 1.39 2.56 -0.45
CA PHE A 106 1.12 1.30 -1.15
C PHE A 106 0.61 1.50 -2.58
N GLY A 107 0.06 2.69 -2.87
CA GLY A 107 -0.61 3.00 -4.13
C GLY A 107 0.36 3.28 -5.28
N SER A 108 0.24 2.48 -6.35
CA SER A 108 0.85 2.76 -7.65
C SER A 108 0.04 2.14 -8.78
N VAL A 109 0.16 2.71 -9.99
CA VAL A 109 -0.50 2.16 -11.17
C VAL A 109 0.02 0.74 -11.48
N ILE A 110 1.31 0.49 -11.25
CA ILE A 110 1.93 -0.83 -11.43
C ILE A 110 1.30 -1.85 -10.47
N ALA A 111 1.21 -1.52 -9.18
CA ALA A 111 0.61 -2.43 -8.20
C ALA A 111 -0.86 -2.72 -8.54
N ALA A 112 -1.64 -1.69 -8.89
CA ALA A 112 -3.02 -1.85 -9.28
C ALA A 112 -3.18 -2.74 -10.53
N GLY A 113 -2.30 -2.56 -11.53
CA GLY A 113 -2.29 -3.39 -12.74
C GLY A 113 -2.00 -4.85 -12.46
N GLN A 114 -1.04 -5.13 -11.59
CA GLN A 114 -0.68 -6.49 -11.20
C GLN A 114 -1.78 -7.17 -10.38
N LEU A 115 -2.37 -6.44 -9.41
CA LEU A 115 -3.50 -6.96 -8.63
C LEU A 115 -4.69 -7.31 -9.52
N ALA A 116 -5.01 -6.46 -10.49
CA ALA A 116 -6.06 -6.74 -11.47
C ALA A 116 -5.74 -7.94 -12.36
N ALA A 117 -4.48 -8.14 -12.74
CA ALA A 117 -4.05 -9.32 -13.49
C ALA A 117 -4.21 -10.62 -12.68
N GLU A 118 -4.10 -10.54 -11.36
CA GLU A 118 -4.35 -11.65 -10.42
C GLU A 118 -5.83 -11.82 -10.04
N GLY A 119 -6.73 -11.05 -10.65
CA GLY A 119 -8.17 -11.11 -10.38
C GLY A 119 -8.59 -10.45 -9.06
N LYS A 120 -7.75 -9.63 -8.47
CA LYS A 120 -8.05 -8.86 -7.26
C LYS A 120 -8.50 -7.46 -7.60
N ASP A 121 -9.48 -6.95 -6.89
CA ASP A 121 -9.86 -5.54 -6.94
C ASP A 121 -8.98 -4.72 -5.98
N CYS A 122 -8.83 -3.42 -6.22
CA CYS A 122 -8.11 -2.56 -5.30
C CYS A 122 -8.69 -1.14 -5.24
N CYS A 123 -8.50 -0.51 -4.09
CA CYS A 123 -8.76 0.91 -3.87
C CYS A 123 -7.47 1.51 -3.26
N LEU A 124 -6.65 2.12 -4.09
CA LEU A 124 -5.33 2.63 -3.72
C LEU A 124 -5.24 4.13 -3.97
N GLN A 125 -4.71 4.86 -2.99
CA GLN A 125 -4.38 6.27 -3.20
C GLN A 125 -3.07 6.35 -4.00
N VAL A 126 -3.13 6.85 -5.23
CA VAL A 126 -1.96 6.98 -6.11
C VAL A 126 -1.46 8.42 -6.13
N LYS A 127 -0.17 8.61 -5.89
CA LYS A 127 0.47 9.94 -6.00
C LYS A 127 0.54 10.38 -7.45
N THR A 128 0.35 11.68 -7.70
CA THR A 128 0.36 12.28 -9.05
C THR A 128 1.71 12.18 -9.77
N ASN A 129 2.79 11.93 -9.03
CA ASN A 129 4.13 11.68 -9.58
C ASN A 129 4.46 10.19 -9.72
N SER A 130 3.49 9.31 -9.49
CA SER A 130 3.66 7.87 -9.72
C SER A 130 3.86 7.58 -11.20
N GLY A 131 4.76 6.64 -11.52
CA GLY A 131 4.93 6.17 -12.89
C GLY A 131 3.62 5.65 -13.47
N PHE A 132 3.38 5.94 -14.74
CA PHE A 132 2.15 5.60 -15.49
C PHE A 132 0.86 6.26 -14.96
N TYR A 133 0.96 7.21 -14.03
CA TYR A 133 -0.20 8.00 -13.62
C TYR A 133 -0.65 8.89 -14.79
N PRO A 134 -1.93 8.82 -15.23
CA PRO A 134 -2.43 9.52 -16.42
C PRO A 134 -2.70 11.01 -16.14
N LYS A 135 -1.67 11.73 -15.71
CA LYS A 135 -1.79 13.12 -15.20
C LYS A 135 -2.47 14.04 -16.18
N GLN A 136 -2.05 14.06 -17.46
CA GLN A 136 -2.61 14.98 -18.45
C GLN A 136 -4.10 14.69 -18.67
N PHE A 137 -4.46 13.42 -18.85
CA PHE A 137 -5.84 13.00 -19.04
C PHE A 137 -6.75 13.45 -17.87
N ILE A 138 -6.22 13.35 -16.63
CA ILE A 138 -6.94 13.77 -15.43
C ILE A 138 -7.05 15.30 -15.37
N MET A 139 -5.99 16.04 -15.69
CA MET A 139 -6.00 17.49 -15.70
C MET A 139 -6.99 18.03 -16.73
N ASP A 140 -7.00 17.50 -17.95
CA ASP A 140 -7.93 17.88 -19.01
C ASP A 140 -9.41 17.65 -18.59
N ALA A 141 -9.66 16.55 -17.87
CA ALA A 141 -10.98 16.26 -17.35
C ALA A 141 -11.40 17.21 -16.21
N LEU A 142 -10.46 17.62 -15.35
CA LEU A 142 -10.71 18.56 -14.25
C LEU A 142 -10.95 19.97 -14.73
N GLU A 143 -10.22 20.44 -15.76
CA GLU A 143 -10.42 21.77 -16.36
C GLU A 143 -11.83 21.97 -16.91
N ASN A 144 -12.47 20.90 -17.37
CA ASN A 144 -13.83 20.92 -17.90
C ASN A 144 -14.91 20.59 -16.86
N ALA A 145 -14.53 20.33 -15.60
CA ALA A 145 -15.45 19.95 -14.56
C ALA A 145 -16.01 21.16 -13.82
N PRO A 146 -17.30 21.17 -13.47
CA PRO A 146 -17.85 22.14 -12.53
C PRO A 146 -17.15 22.04 -11.17
N GLY A 147 -16.75 23.17 -10.58
CA GLY A 147 -16.15 23.19 -9.24
C GLY A 147 -17.05 22.54 -8.19
N GLY A 148 -16.46 21.90 -7.20
CA GLY A 148 -17.15 21.21 -6.10
C GLY A 148 -17.81 19.88 -6.47
N VAL A 149 -17.52 19.32 -7.64
CA VAL A 149 -18.08 18.03 -8.09
C VAL A 149 -17.03 16.93 -7.98
N ASN A 150 -17.45 15.76 -7.55
CA ASN A 150 -16.63 14.55 -7.62
C ASN A 150 -16.76 13.93 -9.01
N ILE A 151 -15.63 13.60 -9.63
CA ILE A 151 -15.59 12.99 -10.95
C ILE A 151 -15.07 11.57 -10.84
N ILE A 152 -15.71 10.65 -11.56
CA ILE A 152 -15.22 9.31 -11.77
C ILE A 152 -14.80 9.17 -13.22
N LEU A 153 -13.49 9.08 -13.47
CA LEU A 153 -12.95 8.77 -14.78
C LEU A 153 -12.79 7.25 -14.90
N LYS A 154 -13.57 6.64 -15.75
CA LYS A 154 -13.58 5.19 -15.93
C LYS A 154 -12.84 4.81 -17.20
N GLY A 155 -11.78 4.04 -17.05
CA GLY A 155 -11.13 3.32 -18.16
C GLY A 155 -11.60 1.87 -18.26
N ASN A 156 -10.99 1.10 -19.16
CA ASN A 156 -11.33 -0.31 -19.37
C ASN A 156 -11.00 -1.22 -18.16
N LYS A 157 -10.00 -0.83 -17.36
CA LYS A 157 -9.53 -1.62 -16.21
C LYS A 157 -9.57 -0.88 -14.88
N PHE A 158 -9.59 0.46 -14.90
CA PHE A 158 -9.50 1.30 -13.71
C PHE A 158 -10.52 2.40 -13.72
N ALA A 159 -10.97 2.79 -12.54
CA ALA A 159 -11.70 4.02 -12.31
C ALA A 159 -10.88 4.92 -11.38
N PHE A 160 -10.78 6.21 -11.70
CA PHE A 160 -10.18 7.24 -10.85
C PHE A 160 -11.30 8.04 -10.21
N PHE A 161 -11.28 8.15 -8.91
CA PHE A 161 -12.15 9.06 -8.17
C PHE A 161 -11.38 10.34 -7.88
N LEU A 162 -11.91 11.46 -8.33
CA LEU A 162 -11.30 12.78 -8.19
C LEU A 162 -12.25 13.68 -7.40
N ASN A 163 -11.71 14.32 -6.39
CA ASN A 163 -12.42 15.36 -5.66
C ASN A 163 -11.96 16.71 -6.21
N CYS A 164 -12.90 17.44 -6.81
CA CYS A 164 -12.67 18.77 -7.38
C CYS A 164 -12.92 19.86 -6.32
N ASN A 165 -12.42 19.67 -5.11
CA ASN A 165 -12.38 20.74 -4.13
C ASN A 165 -11.23 21.67 -4.50
N ASP A 166 -11.53 22.95 -4.58
CA ASP A 166 -10.76 24.15 -4.94
C ASP A 166 -9.25 24.11 -4.79
#